data_c7e90eda69980b88552b6928e947e049
#
_entry.id   c7e90eda69980b88552b6928e947e049
#
_cell.length_a   1.000
_cell.length_b   1.000
_cell.length_c   1.000
_cell.angle_alpha   90.00
_cell.angle_beta   90.00
_cell.angle_gamma   90.00
#
_symmetry.space_group_name_H-M   'P 1'
#
loop_
_entity.id
_entity.type
_entity.pdbx_description
1 polymer ?
#
loop_
_entity_poly.entity_id
_entity_poly.type
_entity_poly.pdbx_seq_one_letter_code
_entity_poly.pdbx_strand_id
1 'polypeptide(L)'
;MGYFKQLCTTEDHPRKGLLPVEWVMMTYLLATLLFIFANWSRLPHTGLMLSVRGQALLVTLALWLLYRMKPCRLTILLRIAGQMALLGLWYPDTYELNRVFPNLDHIFASWEESLFGCQTALVFNQVCHWPWFSELVTMGYVSYYPLFVGVSVFYFIWRYEQFERATFIILTSFFLSYVIFIFLPVAGPQFYFKAVGVENIAAGIYPNLQYYFSQLEFDVLNPIFSLPLPGYADGFFHHVLEFTHNAGERPTAAFPSSHVSVTVVAMFLAWESRNRWLFWLFLPFAVLLFFGTFYIQAHYAIDAIAGLVSGAIFYYVLGRVYKA
;
A
#
# COMPACT_ATOMS: atom_id res chain seq x y z
N MET A 1 -12.23 -20.39 30.89
CA MET A 1 -12.55 -18.95 30.83
C MET A 1 -12.69 -18.58 29.36
N GLY A 2 -13.82 -18.05 28.89
CA GLY A 2 -14.04 -17.83 27.45
C GLY A 2 -13.06 -16.81 26.88
N TYR A 3 -12.61 -16.98 25.62
CA TYR A 3 -11.69 -16.12 24.90
C TYR A 3 -12.04 -14.62 25.01
N PHE A 4 -13.34 -14.28 24.93
CA PHE A 4 -13.83 -12.91 25.12
C PHE A 4 -13.50 -12.31 26.50
N LYS A 5 -13.46 -13.12 27.57
CA LYS A 5 -13.10 -12.63 28.88
C LYS A 5 -11.62 -12.26 28.96
N GLN A 6 -10.74 -13.01 28.27
CA GLN A 6 -9.32 -12.71 28.17
C GLN A 6 -9.03 -11.41 27.40
N LEU A 7 -9.84 -11.09 26.36
CA LEU A 7 -9.66 -9.86 25.57
C LEU A 7 -9.87 -8.58 26.41
N CYS A 8 -10.76 -8.63 27.37
CA CYS A 8 -11.14 -7.48 28.21
C CYS A 8 -10.50 -7.52 29.61
N THR A 9 -9.69 -8.54 29.93
CA THR A 9 -8.97 -8.61 31.21
C THR A 9 -7.89 -7.52 31.23
N THR A 10 -7.88 -6.74 32.30
CA THR A 10 -6.89 -5.67 32.50
C THR A 10 -5.49 -6.26 32.63
N GLU A 11 -4.52 -5.64 31.98
CA GLU A 11 -3.12 -6.03 32.07
C GLU A 11 -2.55 -5.69 33.46
N ASP A 12 -1.77 -6.58 34.04
CA ASP A 12 -1.14 -6.38 35.35
C ASP A 12 -0.08 -5.25 35.29
N HIS A 13 0.60 -5.10 34.16
CA HIS A 13 1.63 -4.08 33.92
C HIS A 13 1.36 -3.29 32.64
N PRO A 14 0.36 -2.35 32.67
CA PRO A 14 0.00 -1.59 31.51
C PRO A 14 1.13 -0.68 31.01
N ARG A 15 1.33 -0.64 29.71
CA ARG A 15 2.29 0.21 29.05
C ARG A 15 1.89 1.70 29.21
N LYS A 16 2.85 2.56 29.54
CA LYS A 16 2.59 4.00 29.74
C LYS A 16 2.74 4.80 28.42
N GLY A 17 3.58 4.35 27.49
CA GLY A 17 3.94 5.08 26.26
C GLY A 17 3.18 4.66 25.01
N LEU A 18 3.66 5.18 23.90
CA LEU A 18 3.21 4.82 22.55
C LEU A 18 3.71 3.43 22.17
N LEU A 19 2.99 2.78 21.25
CA LEU A 19 3.44 1.55 20.59
C LEU A 19 4.57 1.87 19.60
N PRO A 20 5.45 0.92 19.27
CA PRO A 20 6.50 1.13 18.28
C PRO A 20 5.98 1.65 16.94
N VAL A 21 4.84 1.12 16.46
CA VAL A 21 4.21 1.59 15.22
C VAL A 21 3.67 3.02 15.31
N GLU A 22 3.18 3.45 16.48
CA GLU A 22 2.74 4.83 16.69
C GLU A 22 3.93 5.80 16.68
N TRP A 23 5.10 5.39 17.18
CA TRP A 23 6.32 6.17 17.05
C TRP A 23 6.76 6.32 15.58
N VAL A 24 6.65 5.26 14.77
CA VAL A 24 6.92 5.35 13.33
C VAL A 24 5.96 6.35 12.67
N MET A 25 4.67 6.24 12.95
CA MET A 25 3.67 7.18 12.44
C MET A 25 3.98 8.62 12.86
N MET A 26 4.33 8.87 14.13
CA MET A 26 4.70 10.20 14.61
C MET A 26 5.95 10.74 13.91
N THR A 27 6.94 9.89 13.67
CA THR A 27 8.17 10.25 12.94
C THR A 27 7.85 10.61 11.49
N TYR A 28 7.02 9.80 10.81
CA TYR A 28 6.56 10.07 9.45
C TYR A 28 5.75 11.37 9.37
N LEU A 29 4.84 11.58 10.33
CA LEU A 29 4.04 12.80 10.44
C LEU A 29 4.95 14.03 10.59
N LEU A 30 5.92 14.00 11.51
CA LEU A 30 6.84 15.12 11.73
C LEU A 30 7.70 15.39 10.48
N ALA A 31 8.27 14.33 9.86
CA ALA A 31 9.09 14.46 8.66
C ALA A 31 8.29 15.08 7.49
N THR A 32 7.07 14.59 7.26
CA THR A 32 6.20 15.12 6.21
C THR A 32 5.66 16.52 6.55
N LEU A 33 5.45 16.85 7.82
CA LEU A 33 5.10 18.22 8.24
C LEU A 33 6.23 19.20 7.92
N LEU A 34 7.47 18.85 8.24
CA LEU A 34 8.64 19.66 7.89
C LEU A 34 8.77 19.80 6.36
N PHE A 35 8.51 18.73 5.60
CA PHE A 35 8.50 18.76 4.13
C PHE A 35 7.45 19.74 3.60
N ILE A 36 6.23 19.75 4.16
CA ILE A 36 5.16 20.70 3.78
C ILE A 36 5.62 22.14 4.01
N PHE A 37 6.16 22.44 5.19
CA PHE A 37 6.63 23.79 5.48
C PHE A 37 7.76 24.24 4.57
N ALA A 38 8.70 23.34 4.24
CA ALA A 38 9.80 23.63 3.32
C ALA A 38 9.33 23.88 1.86
N ASN A 39 8.17 23.30 1.47
CA ASN A 39 7.63 23.41 0.11
C ASN A 39 6.28 24.14 0.06
N TRP A 40 5.96 24.94 1.05
CA TRP A 40 4.63 25.56 1.23
C TRP A 40 4.08 26.25 -0.01
N SER A 41 4.91 27.02 -0.68
CA SER A 41 4.51 27.78 -1.88
C SER A 41 4.34 26.92 -3.15
N ARG A 42 4.78 25.67 -3.11
CA ARG A 42 4.74 24.73 -4.26
C ARG A 42 3.62 23.70 -4.13
N LEU A 43 3.06 23.56 -2.92
CA LEU A 43 2.03 22.57 -2.61
C LEU A 43 0.65 23.24 -2.66
N PRO A 44 -0.29 22.75 -3.49
CA PRO A 44 -1.58 23.42 -3.69
C PRO A 44 -2.56 23.21 -2.51
N HIS A 45 -2.54 22.06 -1.85
CA HIS A 45 -3.56 21.66 -0.87
C HIS A 45 -3.02 21.54 0.56
N THR A 46 -2.18 22.49 1.00
CA THR A 46 -1.54 22.46 2.33
C THR A 46 -2.53 22.35 3.49
N GLY A 47 -3.70 22.97 3.38
CA GLY A 47 -4.77 22.87 4.39
C GLY A 47 -5.30 21.44 4.55
N LEU A 48 -5.52 20.72 3.44
CA LEU A 48 -5.93 19.32 3.46
C LEU A 48 -4.85 18.45 4.10
N MET A 49 -3.61 18.65 3.69
CA MET A 49 -2.46 17.90 4.22
C MET A 49 -2.29 18.10 5.73
N LEU A 50 -2.45 19.33 6.24
CA LEU A 50 -2.45 19.61 7.69
C LEU A 50 -3.62 18.94 8.40
N SER A 51 -4.80 18.91 7.78
CA SER A 51 -5.99 18.24 8.31
C SER A 51 -5.74 16.72 8.49
N VAL A 52 -5.10 16.05 7.52
CA VAL A 52 -4.72 14.64 7.63
C VAL A 52 -3.84 14.40 8.86
N ARG A 53 -2.84 15.27 9.09
CA ARG A 53 -1.96 15.16 10.27
C ARG A 53 -2.72 15.37 11.56
N GLY A 54 -3.62 16.36 11.59
CA GLY A 54 -4.51 16.61 12.74
C GLY A 54 -5.41 15.41 13.05
N GLN A 55 -6.03 14.82 12.04
CA GLN A 55 -6.86 13.61 12.18
C GLN A 55 -6.05 12.42 12.71
N ALA A 56 -4.86 12.17 12.15
CA ALA A 56 -3.99 11.09 12.60
C ALA A 56 -3.57 11.26 14.08
N LEU A 57 -3.23 12.48 14.50
CA LEU A 57 -2.92 12.78 15.89
C LEU A 57 -4.12 12.57 16.80
N LEU A 58 -5.30 13.05 16.42
CA LEU A 58 -6.52 12.93 17.21
C LEU A 58 -6.93 11.47 17.40
N VAL A 59 -6.92 10.67 16.32
CA VAL A 59 -7.23 9.22 16.38
C VAL A 59 -6.23 8.51 17.27
N THR A 60 -4.94 8.77 17.09
CA THR A 60 -3.89 8.12 17.89
C THR A 60 -4.01 8.49 19.37
N LEU A 61 -4.24 9.77 19.68
CA LEU A 61 -4.45 10.22 21.05
C LEU A 61 -5.71 9.61 21.68
N ALA A 62 -6.83 9.59 20.96
CA ALA A 62 -8.08 9.02 21.44
C ALA A 62 -7.93 7.53 21.78
N LEU A 63 -7.29 6.77 20.92
CA LEU A 63 -7.04 5.34 21.12
C LEU A 63 -6.01 5.07 22.23
N TRP A 64 -4.99 5.92 22.37
CA TRP A 64 -4.06 5.88 23.50
C TRP A 64 -4.77 6.18 24.83
N LEU A 65 -5.65 7.18 24.89
CA LEU A 65 -6.47 7.49 26.07
C LEU A 65 -7.42 6.34 26.42
N LEU A 66 -8.07 5.75 25.42
CA LEU A 66 -8.92 4.57 25.61
C LEU A 66 -8.15 3.40 26.25
N TYR A 67 -6.93 3.14 25.76
CA TYR A 67 -6.06 2.14 26.37
C TYR A 67 -5.66 2.53 27.81
N ARG A 68 -5.37 3.80 28.09
CA ARG A 68 -5.05 4.28 29.44
C ARG A 68 -6.22 4.09 30.42
N MET A 69 -7.45 4.22 29.94
CA MET A 69 -8.66 4.01 30.76
C MET A 69 -8.91 2.50 31.00
N LYS A 70 -8.67 1.66 30.03
CA LYS A 70 -8.87 0.22 30.11
C LYS A 70 -7.76 -0.54 29.37
N PRO A 71 -6.61 -0.76 30.05
CA PRO A 71 -5.49 -1.44 29.42
C PRO A 71 -5.79 -2.95 29.31
N CYS A 72 -6.06 -3.42 28.10
CA CYS A 72 -6.35 -4.82 27.79
C CYS A 72 -6.01 -5.15 26.32
N ARG A 73 -6.01 -6.42 25.97
CA ARG A 73 -5.71 -6.90 24.61
C ARG A 73 -6.60 -6.24 23.54
N LEU A 74 -7.89 -6.03 23.85
CA LEU A 74 -8.81 -5.40 22.91
C LEU A 74 -8.40 -3.94 22.59
N THR A 75 -7.99 -3.18 23.57
CA THR A 75 -7.58 -1.78 23.36
C THR A 75 -6.22 -1.69 22.66
N ILE A 76 -5.30 -2.66 22.83
CA ILE A 76 -4.10 -2.79 21.98
C ILE A 76 -4.49 -3.09 20.53
N LEU A 77 -5.41 -4.03 20.31
CA LEU A 77 -5.93 -4.31 18.97
C LEU A 77 -6.51 -3.06 18.32
N LEU A 78 -7.33 -2.29 19.04
CA LEU A 78 -7.92 -1.05 18.53
C LEU A 78 -6.86 0.01 18.19
N ARG A 79 -5.80 0.15 18.98
CA ARG A 79 -4.68 1.04 18.68
C ARG A 79 -4.00 0.65 17.36
N ILE A 80 -3.70 -0.63 17.16
CA ILE A 80 -3.06 -1.12 15.94
C ILE A 80 -4.02 -1.04 14.74
N ALA A 81 -5.28 -1.46 14.91
CA ALA A 81 -6.30 -1.34 13.86
C ALA A 81 -6.54 0.11 13.44
N GLY A 82 -6.48 1.05 14.39
CA GLY A 82 -6.55 2.47 14.11
C GLY A 82 -5.39 2.95 13.24
N GLN A 83 -4.16 2.49 13.50
CA GLN A 83 -3.01 2.81 12.65
C GLN A 83 -3.15 2.18 11.24
N MET A 84 -3.71 0.96 11.14
CA MET A 84 -4.03 0.36 9.83
C MET A 84 -5.09 1.17 9.07
N ALA A 85 -6.15 1.62 9.75
CA ALA A 85 -7.19 2.45 9.13
C ALA A 85 -6.63 3.80 8.64
N LEU A 86 -5.70 4.39 9.38
CA LEU A 86 -5.04 5.65 9.00
C LEU A 86 -4.21 5.53 7.72
N LEU A 87 -3.82 4.32 7.28
CA LEU A 87 -3.16 4.14 5.98
C LEU A 87 -4.03 4.66 4.83
N GLY A 88 -5.35 4.57 4.95
CA GLY A 88 -6.30 5.13 3.97
C GLY A 88 -6.28 6.66 3.87
N LEU A 89 -5.76 7.37 4.89
CA LEU A 89 -5.50 8.81 4.84
C LEU A 89 -4.09 9.13 4.34
N TRP A 90 -3.10 8.33 4.75
CA TRP A 90 -1.70 8.55 4.39
C TRP A 90 -1.40 8.24 2.92
N TYR A 91 -2.08 7.26 2.31
CA TYR A 91 -1.85 6.89 0.92
C TYR A 91 -2.19 8.03 -0.08
N PRO A 92 -3.41 8.62 -0.06
CA PRO A 92 -3.70 9.77 -0.93
C PRO A 92 -2.82 11.00 -0.63
N ASP A 93 -2.40 11.18 0.62
CA ASP A 93 -1.52 12.27 1.04
C ASP A 93 -0.13 12.18 0.38
N THR A 94 0.36 10.96 0.03
CA THR A 94 1.62 10.81 -0.69
C THR A 94 1.58 11.48 -2.07
N TYR A 95 0.43 11.45 -2.74
CA TYR A 95 0.22 12.14 -4.02
C TYR A 95 0.32 13.66 -3.85
N GLU A 96 -0.28 14.21 -2.81
CA GLU A 96 -0.19 15.64 -2.54
C GLU A 96 1.27 16.08 -2.25
N LEU A 97 2.02 15.25 -1.51
CA LEU A 97 3.42 15.53 -1.18
C LEU A 97 4.33 15.43 -2.42
N ASN A 98 4.11 14.48 -3.31
CA ASN A 98 5.00 14.26 -4.45
C ASN A 98 4.75 15.20 -5.64
N ARG A 99 3.70 16.03 -5.61
CA ARG A 99 3.38 17.03 -6.66
C ARG A 99 4.52 18.03 -6.92
N VAL A 100 5.47 18.16 -6.01
CA VAL A 100 6.65 19.02 -6.19
C VAL A 100 7.73 18.42 -7.11
N PHE A 101 7.61 17.14 -7.45
CA PHE A 101 8.56 16.42 -8.27
C PHE A 101 7.97 16.09 -9.65
N PRO A 102 8.81 16.03 -10.72
CA PRO A 102 8.36 15.62 -12.04
C PRO A 102 8.07 14.12 -12.08
N ASN A 103 7.10 13.73 -12.91
CA ASN A 103 6.75 12.33 -13.15
C ASN A 103 7.92 11.55 -13.80
N LEU A 104 8.12 10.30 -13.37
CA LEU A 104 9.22 9.45 -13.80
C LEU A 104 8.81 8.26 -14.69
N ASP A 105 7.51 8.10 -15.02
CA ASP A 105 7.00 6.95 -15.78
C ASP A 105 7.73 6.68 -17.09
N HIS A 106 8.15 7.71 -17.80
CA HIS A 106 8.91 7.58 -19.05
C HIS A 106 10.22 6.80 -18.87
N ILE A 107 10.88 6.91 -17.70
CA ILE A 107 12.10 6.16 -17.36
C ILE A 107 11.73 4.70 -17.09
N PHE A 108 10.68 4.47 -16.32
CA PHE A 108 10.25 3.12 -15.95
C PHE A 108 9.70 2.35 -17.15
N ALA A 109 8.91 2.99 -18.01
CA ALA A 109 8.46 2.39 -19.27
C ALA A 109 9.64 2.04 -20.19
N SER A 110 10.66 2.90 -20.30
CA SER A 110 11.87 2.62 -21.08
C SER A 110 12.69 1.47 -20.50
N TRP A 111 12.78 1.36 -19.17
CA TRP A 111 13.46 0.23 -18.50
C TRP A 111 12.69 -1.08 -18.71
N GLU A 112 11.38 -1.04 -18.57
CA GLU A 112 10.50 -2.19 -18.84
C GLU A 112 10.72 -2.73 -20.25
N GLU A 113 10.67 -1.85 -21.27
CA GLU A 113 10.93 -2.21 -22.67
C GLU A 113 12.34 -2.77 -22.87
N SER A 114 13.36 -2.15 -22.28
CA SER A 114 14.74 -2.59 -22.40
C SER A 114 14.98 -3.97 -21.78
N LEU A 115 14.23 -4.30 -20.71
CA LEU A 115 14.41 -5.55 -19.98
C LEU A 115 13.60 -6.70 -20.58
N PHE A 116 12.38 -6.45 -21.02
CA PHE A 116 11.44 -7.49 -21.49
C PHE A 116 11.19 -7.45 -22.99
N GLY A 117 11.66 -6.43 -23.71
CA GLY A 117 11.40 -6.24 -25.15
C GLY A 117 9.94 -5.87 -25.46
N CYS A 118 9.16 -5.54 -24.44
CA CYS A 118 7.75 -5.11 -24.57
C CYS A 118 7.27 -4.44 -23.27
N GLN A 119 6.12 -3.77 -23.35
CA GLN A 119 5.39 -3.33 -22.18
C GLN A 119 4.57 -4.48 -21.62
N THR A 120 5.09 -5.17 -20.60
CA THR A 120 4.49 -6.40 -20.05
C THR A 120 3.07 -6.17 -19.57
N ALA A 121 2.79 -5.02 -18.94
CA ALA A 121 1.47 -4.64 -18.48
C ALA A 121 0.44 -4.49 -19.62
N LEU A 122 0.88 -4.09 -20.82
CA LEU A 122 0.01 -3.99 -21.98
C LEU A 122 -0.20 -5.37 -22.63
N VAL A 123 0.90 -6.10 -22.87
CA VAL A 123 0.87 -7.38 -23.59
C VAL A 123 0.16 -8.46 -22.79
N PHE A 124 0.39 -8.54 -21.48
CA PHE A 124 -0.17 -9.60 -20.65
C PHE A 124 -1.70 -9.60 -20.64
N ASN A 125 -2.31 -8.43 -20.51
CA ASN A 125 -3.76 -8.32 -20.55
C ASN A 125 -4.34 -8.66 -21.93
N GLN A 126 -3.65 -8.28 -23.02
CA GLN A 126 -4.09 -8.58 -24.38
C GLN A 126 -4.00 -10.07 -24.73
N VAL A 127 -2.95 -10.76 -24.27
CA VAL A 127 -2.75 -12.19 -24.53
C VAL A 127 -3.66 -13.05 -23.65
N CYS A 128 -3.79 -12.73 -22.37
CA CYS A 128 -4.55 -13.51 -21.39
C CYS A 128 -5.90 -12.87 -21.09
N HIS A 129 -6.75 -12.70 -22.10
CA HIS A 129 -8.03 -11.97 -22.00
C HIS A 129 -9.24 -12.83 -21.60
N TRP A 130 -9.06 -14.11 -21.24
CA TRP A 130 -10.17 -14.99 -20.84
C TRP A 130 -10.85 -14.50 -19.56
N PRO A 131 -12.19 -14.44 -19.50
CA PRO A 131 -12.93 -13.96 -18.31
C PRO A 131 -12.54 -14.64 -17.02
N TRP A 132 -12.43 -15.98 -17.01
CA TRP A 132 -12.05 -16.74 -15.81
C TRP A 132 -10.63 -16.41 -15.32
N PHE A 133 -9.68 -16.20 -16.26
CA PHE A 133 -8.31 -15.86 -15.92
C PHE A 133 -8.23 -14.43 -15.36
N SER A 134 -8.91 -13.50 -16.01
CA SER A 134 -9.02 -12.12 -15.56
C SER A 134 -9.55 -12.05 -14.13
N GLU A 135 -10.67 -12.73 -13.84
CA GLU A 135 -11.24 -12.78 -12.49
C GLU A 135 -10.29 -13.42 -11.48
N LEU A 136 -9.63 -14.51 -11.84
CA LEU A 136 -8.67 -15.18 -10.96
C LEU A 136 -7.51 -14.28 -10.58
N VAL A 137 -6.93 -13.56 -11.53
CA VAL A 137 -5.79 -12.68 -11.30
C VAL A 137 -6.22 -11.41 -10.56
N THR A 138 -7.40 -10.86 -10.89
CA THR A 138 -7.98 -9.72 -10.18
C THR A 138 -8.33 -10.10 -8.73
N MET A 139 -8.86 -11.29 -8.48
CA MET A 139 -9.02 -11.85 -7.13
C MET A 139 -7.68 -11.86 -6.37
N GLY A 140 -6.61 -12.29 -7.04
CA GLY A 140 -5.26 -12.25 -6.47
C GLY A 140 -4.88 -10.82 -6.04
N TYR A 141 -5.09 -9.84 -6.89
CA TYR A 141 -4.77 -8.45 -6.58
C TYR A 141 -5.58 -7.90 -5.39
N VAL A 142 -6.90 -8.06 -5.39
CA VAL A 142 -7.75 -7.56 -4.29
C VAL A 142 -7.56 -8.35 -2.99
N SER A 143 -6.94 -9.54 -3.04
CA SER A 143 -6.56 -10.31 -1.85
C SER A 143 -5.47 -9.64 -0.99
N TYR A 144 -4.88 -8.56 -1.47
CA TYR A 144 -3.90 -7.76 -0.74
C TYR A 144 -4.33 -7.44 0.71
N TYR A 145 -5.54 -6.87 0.87
CA TYR A 145 -6.06 -6.52 2.19
C TYR A 145 -6.25 -7.75 3.08
N PRO A 146 -6.95 -8.82 2.65
CA PRO A 146 -7.06 -10.06 3.42
C PRO A 146 -5.72 -10.67 3.81
N LEU A 147 -4.68 -10.57 2.99
CA LEU A 147 -3.37 -11.17 3.28
C LEU A 147 -2.70 -10.53 4.50
N PHE A 148 -2.46 -9.23 4.50
CA PHE A 148 -1.76 -8.60 5.63
C PHE A 148 -2.64 -8.47 6.88
N VAL A 149 -3.95 -8.23 6.72
CA VAL A 149 -4.90 -8.22 7.83
C VAL A 149 -5.04 -9.62 8.42
N GLY A 150 -5.14 -10.66 7.58
CA GLY A 150 -5.25 -12.04 8.02
C GLY A 150 -4.04 -12.51 8.81
N VAL A 151 -2.83 -12.14 8.37
CA VAL A 151 -1.59 -12.40 9.16
C VAL A 151 -1.65 -11.66 10.50
N SER A 152 -2.07 -10.40 10.52
CA SER A 152 -2.16 -9.61 11.75
C SER A 152 -3.18 -10.22 12.74
N VAL A 153 -4.35 -10.63 12.24
CA VAL A 153 -5.38 -11.32 13.04
C VAL A 153 -4.88 -12.67 13.55
N PHE A 154 -4.16 -13.42 12.71
CA PHE A 154 -3.54 -14.68 13.14
C PHE A 154 -2.59 -14.47 14.32
N TYR A 155 -1.69 -13.49 14.23
CA TYR A 155 -0.78 -13.18 15.34
C TYR A 155 -1.55 -12.73 16.58
N PHE A 156 -2.58 -11.91 16.44
CA PHE A 156 -3.41 -11.48 17.56
C PHE A 156 -4.07 -12.65 18.32
N ILE A 157 -4.59 -13.64 17.59
CA ILE A 157 -5.34 -14.75 18.18
C ILE A 157 -4.40 -15.85 18.72
N TRP A 158 -3.38 -16.23 17.94
CA TRP A 158 -2.58 -17.42 18.22
C TRP A 158 -1.14 -17.15 18.63
N ARG A 159 -0.64 -15.91 18.43
CA ARG A 159 0.75 -15.50 18.71
C ARG A 159 0.81 -14.10 19.31
N TYR A 160 -0.02 -13.83 20.29
CA TYR A 160 -0.21 -12.48 20.85
C TYR A 160 1.10 -11.81 21.30
N GLU A 161 2.05 -12.57 21.88
CA GLU A 161 3.36 -12.06 22.30
C GLU A 161 4.18 -11.46 21.13
N GLN A 162 3.91 -11.91 19.91
CA GLN A 162 4.58 -11.43 18.70
C GLN A 162 3.71 -10.48 17.87
N PHE A 163 2.49 -10.21 18.33
CA PHE A 163 1.52 -9.41 17.58
C PHE A 163 2.01 -7.98 17.31
N GLU A 164 2.55 -7.30 18.33
CA GLU A 164 3.11 -5.95 18.18
C GLU A 164 4.29 -5.94 17.19
N ARG A 165 5.17 -6.93 17.26
CA ARG A 165 6.29 -7.05 16.33
C ARG A 165 5.82 -7.28 14.90
N ALA A 166 4.89 -8.20 14.67
CA ALA A 166 4.37 -8.50 13.34
C ALA A 166 3.70 -7.29 12.71
N THR A 167 2.84 -6.61 13.46
CA THR A 167 2.13 -5.42 13.00
C THR A 167 3.05 -4.21 12.85
N PHE A 168 4.09 -4.07 13.68
CA PHE A 168 5.14 -3.07 13.49
C PHE A 168 5.85 -3.27 12.15
N ILE A 169 6.25 -4.51 11.81
CA ILE A 169 6.94 -4.79 10.54
C ILE A 169 6.01 -4.47 9.36
N ILE A 170 4.75 -4.92 9.39
CA ILE A 170 3.77 -4.67 8.33
C ILE A 170 3.56 -3.16 8.13
N LEU A 171 3.16 -2.44 9.18
CA LEU A 171 2.80 -1.02 9.09
C LEU A 171 4.00 -0.14 8.77
N THR A 172 5.18 -0.44 9.31
CA THR A 172 6.40 0.31 8.98
C THR A 172 6.80 0.10 7.52
N SER A 173 6.54 -1.08 6.94
CA SER A 173 6.78 -1.32 5.51
C SER A 173 5.92 -0.42 4.62
N PHE A 174 4.68 -0.12 5.02
CA PHE A 174 3.86 0.88 4.33
C PHE A 174 4.48 2.28 4.40
N PHE A 175 4.87 2.74 5.58
CA PHE A 175 5.49 4.07 5.72
C PHE A 175 6.80 4.20 4.95
N LEU A 176 7.62 3.13 4.90
CA LEU A 176 8.83 3.13 4.06
C LEU A 176 8.49 3.22 2.58
N SER A 177 7.46 2.50 2.11
CA SER A 177 6.97 2.62 0.73
C SER A 177 6.47 4.04 0.45
N TYR A 178 5.71 4.64 1.36
CA TYR A 178 5.21 6.01 1.21
C TYR A 178 6.33 7.04 1.12
N VAL A 179 7.40 6.88 1.90
CA VAL A 179 8.60 7.74 1.75
C VAL A 179 9.19 7.61 0.35
N ILE A 180 9.30 6.39 -0.19
CA ILE A 180 9.82 6.18 -1.55
C ILE A 180 8.88 6.82 -2.58
N PHE A 181 7.57 6.67 -2.44
CA PHE A 181 6.57 7.25 -3.36
C PHE A 181 6.61 8.78 -3.40
N ILE A 182 6.91 9.43 -2.29
CA ILE A 182 7.05 10.89 -2.25
C ILE A 182 8.21 11.34 -3.16
N PHE A 183 9.35 10.64 -3.10
CA PHE A 183 10.56 11.05 -3.83
C PHE A 183 10.69 10.44 -5.24
N LEU A 184 9.94 9.37 -5.54
CA LEU A 184 9.90 8.71 -6.84
C LEU A 184 8.46 8.67 -7.38
N PRO A 185 7.96 9.78 -7.93
CA PRO A 185 6.58 9.85 -8.42
C PRO A 185 6.43 9.09 -9.73
N VAL A 186 5.98 7.85 -9.63
CA VAL A 186 5.62 6.97 -10.75
C VAL A 186 4.13 6.71 -10.67
N ALA A 187 3.39 7.11 -11.69
CA ALA A 187 1.93 6.98 -11.74
C ALA A 187 1.48 5.54 -12.06
N GLY A 188 2.28 4.83 -12.82
CA GLY A 188 2.02 3.48 -13.29
C GLY A 188 1.27 3.42 -14.62
N PRO A 189 1.29 2.23 -15.25
CA PRO A 189 0.72 2.01 -16.58
C PRO A 189 -0.74 2.45 -16.70
N GLN A 190 -1.56 2.20 -15.68
CA GLN A 190 -2.99 2.55 -15.68
C GLN A 190 -3.27 4.05 -15.90
N PHE A 191 -2.33 4.92 -15.53
CA PHE A 191 -2.43 6.37 -15.75
C PHE A 191 -1.57 6.82 -16.93
N TYR A 192 -0.32 6.36 -16.97
CA TYR A 192 0.64 6.78 -17.96
C TYR A 192 0.24 6.36 -19.38
N PHE A 193 -0.20 5.10 -19.57
CA PHE A 193 -0.63 4.62 -20.89
C PHE A 193 -1.86 5.36 -21.40
N LYS A 194 -2.79 5.73 -20.50
CA LYS A 194 -3.96 6.53 -20.87
C LYS A 194 -3.59 7.97 -21.25
N ALA A 195 -2.63 8.57 -20.54
CA ALA A 195 -2.17 9.92 -20.82
C ALA A 195 -1.37 10.05 -22.12
N VAL A 196 -0.57 9.04 -22.45
CA VAL A 196 0.27 8.99 -23.67
C VAL A 196 -0.51 8.47 -24.87
N GLY A 197 -1.48 7.59 -24.64
CA GLY A 197 -2.18 6.82 -25.66
C GLY A 197 -1.53 5.45 -25.92
N VAL A 198 -2.36 4.41 -25.89
CA VAL A 198 -1.91 3.00 -26.01
C VAL A 198 -1.15 2.75 -27.31
N GLU A 199 -1.51 3.42 -28.40
CA GLU A 199 -0.85 3.31 -29.71
C GLU A 199 0.60 3.80 -29.66
N ASN A 200 0.85 4.93 -28.98
CA ASN A 200 2.19 5.47 -28.79
C ASN A 200 3.03 4.54 -27.91
N ILE A 201 2.43 4.03 -26.84
CA ILE A 201 3.09 3.06 -25.95
C ILE A 201 3.49 1.79 -26.72
N ALA A 202 2.58 1.26 -27.55
CA ALA A 202 2.84 0.08 -28.40
C ALA A 202 3.91 0.36 -29.47
N ALA A 203 4.08 1.61 -29.89
CA ALA A 203 5.13 2.05 -30.81
C ALA A 203 6.48 2.35 -30.12
N GLY A 204 6.61 2.14 -28.80
CA GLY A 204 7.84 2.39 -28.05
C GLY A 204 8.08 3.90 -27.78
N ILE A 205 7.03 4.71 -27.78
CA ILE A 205 7.11 6.17 -27.58
C ILE A 205 6.75 6.49 -26.13
N TYR A 206 7.71 6.92 -25.31
CA TYR A 206 7.58 7.22 -23.89
C TYR A 206 7.93 8.67 -23.58
N PRO A 207 7.02 9.63 -23.82
CA PRO A 207 7.29 11.04 -23.58
C PRO A 207 7.41 11.36 -22.10
N ASN A 208 8.29 12.27 -21.74
CA ASN A 208 8.37 12.82 -20.40
C ASN A 208 7.20 13.77 -20.15
N LEU A 209 6.23 13.37 -19.34
CA LEU A 209 5.05 14.15 -19.01
C LEU A 209 5.30 15.23 -17.94
N GLN A 210 6.52 15.31 -17.39
CA GLN A 210 6.90 16.33 -16.41
C GLN A 210 5.93 16.40 -15.22
N TYR A 211 5.26 17.55 -15.05
CA TYR A 211 4.31 17.84 -13.99
C TYR A 211 2.84 17.57 -14.39
N TYR A 212 2.58 16.85 -15.47
CA TYR A 212 1.23 16.59 -15.95
C TYR A 212 0.31 16.04 -14.87
N PHE A 213 0.70 14.94 -14.23
CA PHE A 213 -0.12 14.32 -13.17
C PHE A 213 -0.24 15.20 -11.93
N SER A 214 0.79 15.97 -11.59
CA SER A 214 0.78 16.86 -10.42
C SER A 214 -0.14 18.09 -10.59
N GLN A 215 -0.52 18.42 -11.82
CA GLN A 215 -1.46 19.51 -12.14
C GLN A 215 -2.91 19.04 -12.23
N LEU A 216 -3.15 17.73 -12.25
CA LEU A 216 -4.51 17.20 -12.28
C LEU A 216 -5.19 17.48 -10.95
N GLU A 217 -6.30 18.17 -10.99
CA GLU A 217 -7.23 18.21 -9.89
C GLU A 217 -7.96 16.87 -9.84
N PHE A 218 -8.10 16.32 -8.65
CA PHE A 218 -8.73 15.04 -8.44
C PHE A 218 -10.25 15.24 -8.45
N ASP A 219 -10.77 15.62 -9.63
CA ASP A 219 -12.21 15.64 -9.87
C ASP A 219 -12.61 14.29 -10.49
N VAL A 220 -13.67 13.69 -9.95
CA VAL A 220 -14.31 12.47 -10.48
C VAL A 220 -14.69 12.61 -11.96
N LEU A 221 -14.76 13.84 -12.46
CA LEU A 221 -15.05 14.18 -13.85
C LEU A 221 -13.83 14.18 -14.78
N ASN A 222 -12.62 13.93 -14.29
CA ASN A 222 -11.44 13.91 -15.16
C ASN A 222 -11.48 12.65 -16.07
N PRO A 223 -11.46 12.79 -17.40
CA PRO A 223 -11.60 11.68 -18.36
C PRO A 223 -10.57 10.55 -18.15
N ILE A 224 -9.36 10.86 -17.65
CA ILE A 224 -8.32 9.85 -17.41
C ILE A 224 -8.73 8.86 -16.31
N PHE A 225 -9.49 9.31 -15.31
CA PHE A 225 -9.96 8.47 -14.21
C PHE A 225 -11.23 7.70 -14.57
N SER A 226 -12.00 8.16 -15.54
CA SER A 226 -13.24 7.51 -16.00
C SER A 226 -13.03 6.40 -17.03
N LEU A 227 -11.81 6.22 -17.55
CA LEU A 227 -11.51 5.13 -18.47
C LEU A 227 -11.55 3.78 -17.74
N PRO A 228 -12.16 2.74 -18.35
CA PRO A 228 -12.30 1.45 -17.71
C PRO A 228 -10.94 0.85 -17.34
N LEU A 229 -10.91 0.14 -16.22
CA LEU A 229 -9.76 -0.66 -15.82
C LEU A 229 -9.63 -1.87 -16.75
N PRO A 230 -8.39 -2.36 -16.99
CA PRO A 230 -8.19 -3.59 -17.74
C PRO A 230 -8.81 -4.80 -17.05
N GLY A 231 -9.27 -5.77 -17.83
CA GLY A 231 -9.82 -7.02 -17.34
C GLY A 231 -11.25 -7.27 -17.80
N TYR A 232 -11.90 -8.25 -17.19
CA TYR A 232 -13.28 -8.64 -17.50
C TYR A 232 -14.27 -7.75 -16.72
N ALA A 233 -14.86 -6.77 -17.38
CA ALA A 233 -15.66 -5.71 -16.76
C ALA A 233 -16.90 -6.22 -15.97
N ASP A 234 -17.52 -7.33 -16.40
CA ASP A 234 -18.69 -7.89 -15.70
C ASP A 234 -18.30 -8.83 -14.54
N GLY A 235 -17.02 -8.92 -14.20
CA GLY A 235 -16.50 -9.81 -13.18
C GLY A 235 -16.75 -9.30 -11.75
N PHE A 236 -17.01 -10.20 -10.81
CA PHE A 236 -17.21 -9.86 -9.39
C PHE A 236 -15.97 -9.17 -8.79
N PHE A 237 -14.78 -9.75 -8.99
CA PHE A 237 -13.54 -9.17 -8.46
C PHE A 237 -13.14 -7.89 -9.21
N HIS A 238 -13.55 -7.75 -10.47
CA HIS A 238 -13.37 -6.50 -11.19
C HIS A 238 -14.18 -5.38 -10.55
N HIS A 239 -15.44 -5.60 -10.17
CA HIS A 239 -16.23 -4.60 -9.45
C HIS A 239 -15.66 -4.26 -8.07
N VAL A 240 -15.09 -5.24 -7.36
CA VAL A 240 -14.36 -4.98 -6.09
C VAL A 240 -13.13 -4.11 -6.35
N LEU A 241 -12.39 -4.37 -7.42
CA LEU A 241 -11.25 -3.57 -7.85
C LEU A 241 -11.66 -2.13 -8.16
N GLU A 242 -12.72 -1.93 -8.95
CA GLU A 242 -13.25 -0.60 -9.27
C GLU A 242 -13.67 0.16 -8.02
N PHE A 243 -14.33 -0.52 -7.07
CA PHE A 243 -14.71 0.10 -5.80
C PHE A 243 -13.49 0.59 -5.03
N THR A 244 -12.44 -0.22 -4.92
CA THR A 244 -11.20 0.17 -4.22
C THR A 244 -10.43 1.25 -4.96
N HIS A 245 -10.41 1.21 -6.28
CA HIS A 245 -9.80 2.22 -7.13
C HIS A 245 -10.49 3.60 -6.96
N ASN A 246 -11.82 3.62 -7.02
CA ASN A 246 -12.59 4.84 -6.83
C ASN A 246 -12.50 5.42 -5.42
N ALA A 247 -12.20 4.58 -4.41
CA ALA A 247 -12.10 5.01 -3.03
C ALA A 247 -10.83 5.82 -2.72
N GLY A 248 -9.73 5.66 -3.49
CA GLY A 248 -8.51 6.35 -3.10
C GLY A 248 -7.31 6.27 -4.05
N GLU A 249 -7.45 5.62 -5.22
CA GLU A 249 -6.32 5.50 -6.14
C GLU A 249 -5.90 6.86 -6.69
N ARG A 250 -4.60 7.07 -6.82
CA ARG A 250 -3.97 8.32 -7.25
C ARG A 250 -2.87 8.04 -8.28
N PRO A 251 -2.58 8.96 -9.25
CA PRO A 251 -1.50 8.78 -10.22
C PRO A 251 -0.12 8.94 -9.57
N THR A 252 0.17 8.03 -8.66
CA THR A 252 1.40 7.94 -7.87
C THR A 252 1.60 6.52 -7.36
N ALA A 253 2.71 6.28 -6.68
CA ALA A 253 2.92 5.09 -5.86
C ALA A 253 3.08 3.76 -6.64
N ALA A 254 3.47 3.81 -7.92
CA ALA A 254 3.72 2.57 -8.65
C ALA A 254 5.04 1.90 -8.23
N PHE A 255 6.13 2.64 -8.00
CA PHE A 255 7.44 2.06 -7.71
C PHE A 255 7.96 2.32 -6.30
N PRO A 256 8.49 1.29 -5.61
CA PRO A 256 8.27 -0.15 -5.86
C PRO A 256 6.85 -0.56 -5.50
N SER A 257 6.33 -1.66 -6.06
CA SER A 257 4.98 -2.10 -5.71
C SER A 257 4.83 -2.39 -4.22
N SER A 258 4.06 -1.55 -3.50
CA SER A 258 3.74 -1.79 -2.09
C SER A 258 2.83 -3.02 -1.91
N HIS A 259 1.98 -3.31 -2.89
CA HIS A 259 1.16 -4.51 -2.92
C HIS A 259 2.03 -5.77 -2.82
N VAL A 260 3.08 -5.84 -3.63
CA VAL A 260 4.02 -6.97 -3.60
C VAL A 260 4.89 -6.92 -2.35
N SER A 261 5.47 -5.77 -1.98
CA SER A 261 6.42 -5.69 -0.86
C SER A 261 5.77 -6.05 0.48
N VAL A 262 4.57 -5.54 0.76
CA VAL A 262 3.85 -5.87 2.00
C VAL A 262 3.33 -7.32 1.98
N THR A 263 2.93 -7.83 0.81
CA THR A 263 2.59 -9.25 0.67
C THR A 263 3.78 -10.14 0.97
N VAL A 264 4.97 -9.82 0.49
CA VAL A 264 6.21 -10.54 0.82
C VAL A 264 6.49 -10.52 2.32
N VAL A 265 6.35 -9.35 2.96
CA VAL A 265 6.45 -9.22 4.43
C VAL A 265 5.44 -10.12 5.13
N ALA A 266 4.17 -10.11 4.69
CA ALA A 266 3.13 -10.96 5.27
C ALA A 266 3.45 -12.45 5.08
N MET A 267 3.99 -12.87 3.93
CA MET A 267 4.40 -14.24 3.67
C MET A 267 5.58 -14.69 4.54
N PHE A 268 6.59 -13.83 4.77
CA PHE A 268 7.68 -14.13 5.71
C PHE A 268 7.16 -14.28 7.15
N LEU A 269 6.26 -13.41 7.58
CA LEU A 269 5.60 -13.52 8.89
C LEU A 269 4.74 -14.78 8.98
N ALA A 270 3.98 -15.12 7.95
CA ALA A 270 3.22 -16.38 7.91
C ALA A 270 4.14 -17.60 8.04
N TRP A 271 5.29 -17.59 7.38
CA TRP A 271 6.30 -18.63 7.51
C TRP A 271 6.92 -18.68 8.91
N GLU A 272 7.29 -17.54 9.49
CA GLU A 272 7.87 -17.42 10.83
C GLU A 272 6.89 -17.84 11.93
N SER A 273 5.58 -17.71 11.70
CA SER A 273 4.53 -18.08 12.66
C SER A 273 4.56 -19.57 13.06
N ARG A 274 5.39 -20.39 12.41
CA ARG A 274 5.48 -21.85 12.51
C ARG A 274 4.20 -22.59 12.16
N ASN A 275 3.17 -21.89 11.72
CA ASN A 275 1.96 -22.49 11.18
C ASN A 275 2.06 -22.58 9.64
N ARG A 276 2.58 -23.72 9.15
CA ARG A 276 2.77 -23.96 7.72
C ARG A 276 1.49 -23.86 6.92
N TRP A 277 0.35 -24.16 7.54
CA TRP A 277 -0.94 -24.06 6.88
C TRP A 277 -1.26 -22.61 6.46
N LEU A 278 -0.99 -21.61 7.32
CA LEU A 278 -1.21 -20.20 7.00
C LEU A 278 -0.38 -19.77 5.77
N PHE A 279 0.90 -20.18 5.73
CA PHE A 279 1.76 -19.89 4.59
C PHE A 279 1.23 -20.52 3.29
N TRP A 280 0.91 -21.80 3.31
CA TRP A 280 0.46 -22.51 2.12
C TRP A 280 -0.94 -22.08 1.64
N LEU A 281 -1.82 -21.66 2.57
CA LEU A 281 -3.11 -21.07 2.24
C LEU A 281 -2.94 -19.74 1.49
N PHE A 282 -2.00 -18.88 1.93
CA PHE A 282 -1.82 -17.55 1.38
C PHE A 282 -0.93 -17.51 0.12
N LEU A 283 -0.09 -18.51 -0.07
CA LEU A 283 0.87 -18.53 -1.18
C LEU A 283 0.21 -18.41 -2.57
N PRO A 284 -0.87 -19.12 -2.90
CA PRO A 284 -1.53 -18.96 -4.21
C PRO A 284 -1.99 -17.52 -4.46
N PHE A 285 -2.57 -16.88 -3.44
CA PHE A 285 -3.03 -15.49 -3.54
C PHE A 285 -1.86 -14.52 -3.69
N ALA A 286 -0.76 -14.75 -2.99
CA ALA A 286 0.46 -13.94 -3.12
C ALA A 286 1.06 -14.05 -4.53
N VAL A 287 1.06 -15.24 -5.13
CA VAL A 287 1.50 -15.45 -6.51
C VAL A 287 0.57 -14.78 -7.51
N LEU A 288 -0.75 -14.95 -7.34
CA LEU A 288 -1.73 -14.29 -8.20
C LEU A 288 -1.67 -12.76 -8.06
N LEU A 289 -1.44 -12.25 -6.85
CA LEU A 289 -1.26 -10.82 -6.61
C LEU A 289 -0.04 -10.28 -7.36
N PHE A 290 1.09 -10.97 -7.31
CA PHE A 290 2.30 -10.56 -8.04
C PHE A 290 2.00 -10.36 -9.53
N PHE A 291 1.38 -11.33 -10.18
CA PHE A 291 0.99 -11.22 -11.59
C PHE A 291 -0.16 -10.22 -11.79
N GLY A 292 -1.07 -10.12 -10.84
CA GLY A 292 -2.21 -9.20 -10.86
C GLY A 292 -1.80 -7.74 -10.96
N THR A 293 -0.70 -7.34 -10.30
CA THR A 293 -0.25 -5.95 -10.28
C THR A 293 -0.01 -5.37 -11.67
N PHE A 294 0.62 -6.11 -12.57
CA PHE A 294 0.85 -5.63 -13.94
C PHE A 294 -0.20 -6.13 -14.94
N TYR A 295 -0.98 -7.18 -14.62
CA TYR A 295 -2.14 -7.58 -15.43
C TYR A 295 -3.23 -6.50 -15.48
N ILE A 296 -3.56 -5.91 -14.32
CA ILE A 296 -4.54 -4.80 -14.23
C ILE A 296 -3.91 -3.42 -14.54
N GLN A 297 -2.64 -3.39 -14.96
CA GLN A 297 -1.89 -2.18 -15.30
C GLN A 297 -1.65 -1.22 -14.12
N ALA A 298 -1.82 -1.65 -12.86
CA ALA A 298 -1.51 -0.82 -11.71
C ALA A 298 0.01 -0.55 -11.59
N HIS A 299 0.83 -1.50 -12.03
CA HIS A 299 2.29 -1.45 -11.93
C HIS A 299 2.97 -1.92 -13.23
N TYR A 300 4.20 -1.48 -13.46
CA TYR A 300 5.13 -2.15 -14.35
C TYR A 300 5.58 -3.49 -13.74
N ALA A 301 6.02 -4.48 -14.56
CA ALA A 301 6.57 -5.72 -14.00
C ALA A 301 7.85 -5.48 -13.20
N ILE A 302 8.65 -4.46 -13.58
CA ILE A 302 9.83 -4.03 -12.80
C ILE A 302 9.46 -3.53 -11.42
N ASP A 303 8.28 -2.89 -11.24
CA ASP A 303 7.80 -2.43 -9.92
C ASP A 303 7.49 -3.63 -9.03
N ALA A 304 6.87 -4.67 -9.61
CA ALA A 304 6.57 -5.91 -8.90
C ALA A 304 7.85 -6.65 -8.47
N ILE A 305 8.84 -6.73 -9.34
CA ILE A 305 10.16 -7.31 -9.01
C ILE A 305 10.86 -6.51 -7.91
N ALA A 306 10.85 -5.18 -8.02
CA ALA A 306 11.39 -4.31 -6.97
C ALA A 306 10.62 -4.47 -5.65
N GLY A 307 9.31 -4.75 -5.73
CA GLY A 307 8.45 -5.08 -4.59
C GLY A 307 8.89 -6.36 -3.87
N LEU A 308 9.28 -7.42 -4.60
CA LEU A 308 9.84 -8.63 -4.00
C LEU A 308 11.11 -8.34 -3.20
N VAL A 309 12.02 -7.57 -3.79
CA VAL A 309 13.30 -7.22 -3.16
C VAL A 309 13.09 -6.31 -1.96
N SER A 310 12.32 -5.24 -2.11
CA SER A 310 12.06 -4.30 -1.02
C SER A 310 11.31 -4.94 0.14
N GLY A 311 10.32 -5.81 -0.13
CA GLY A 311 9.61 -6.55 0.90
C GLY A 311 10.52 -7.47 1.72
N ALA A 312 11.44 -8.18 1.06
CA ALA A 312 12.44 -8.97 1.75
C ALA A 312 13.37 -8.09 2.62
N ILE A 313 13.87 -6.98 2.08
CA ILE A 313 14.70 -6.02 2.82
C ILE A 313 13.94 -5.48 4.04
N PHE A 314 12.69 -5.03 3.86
CA PHE A 314 11.86 -4.50 4.94
C PHE A 314 11.69 -5.52 6.06
N TYR A 315 11.32 -6.77 5.72
CA TYR A 315 11.17 -7.83 6.72
C TYR A 315 12.45 -8.04 7.54
N TYR A 316 13.59 -8.21 6.89
CA TYR A 316 14.86 -8.49 7.59
C TYR A 316 15.36 -7.29 8.41
N VAL A 317 15.30 -6.09 7.85
CA VAL A 317 15.77 -4.87 8.54
C VAL A 317 14.86 -4.56 9.74
N LEU A 318 13.56 -4.49 9.52
CA LEU A 318 12.61 -4.15 10.59
C LEU A 318 12.52 -5.21 11.67
N GLY A 319 12.70 -6.50 11.29
CA GLY A 319 12.78 -7.57 12.25
C GLY A 319 14.01 -7.48 13.18
N ARG A 320 15.11 -6.85 12.73
CA ARG A 320 16.29 -6.55 13.57
C ARG A 320 16.09 -5.29 14.39
N VAL A 321 15.56 -4.23 13.80
CA VAL A 321 15.28 -2.96 14.49
C VAL A 321 14.33 -3.17 15.68
N TYR A 322 13.30 -3.97 15.53
CA TYR A 322 12.36 -4.25 16.62
C TYR A 322 13.00 -5.00 17.80
N LYS A 323 14.08 -5.75 17.57
CA LYS A 323 14.79 -6.50 18.62
C LYS A 323 15.83 -5.65 19.36
N ALA A 324 16.30 -4.56 18.77
CA ALA A 324 17.28 -3.65 19.34
C ALA A 324 16.62 -2.65 20.29
#